data_3d3c6c4f35588a2f4a16f308624200e7
#
_entry.id   3d3c6c4f35588a2f4a16f308624200e7
#
_cell.length_a   1.000
_cell.length_b   1.000
_cell.length_c   1.000
_cell.angle_alpha   90.00
_cell.angle_beta   90.00
_cell.angle_gamma   90.00
#
_symmetry.space_group_name_H-M   'P 1'
#
loop_
_entity.id
_entity.type
_entity.pdbx_description
1 polymer ?
#
loop_
_entity_poly.entity_id
_entity_poly.type
_entity_poly.pdbx_seq_one_letter_code
_entity_poly.pdbx_strand_id
1 'polypeptide(L)'
;MERTLVLLKPDAVQRGLSGQVIARIEARGLKIVGMKMLRMDRDLCGKHYAIHEGKPFFQGLVQFITSSPIVAIVFEGLNAVEVVRSTMGATDPAKAQPGTIRGDLGLDIGRNLVHGSDSRENAEKEISIFCSDEELFSYERSLDPWITETKEN
;
A
#
# COMPACT_ATOMS: atom_id res chain seq x y z
N MET A 1 6.43 9.57 13.76
CA MET A 1 6.81 8.69 12.63
C MET A 1 5.77 8.80 11.52
N GLU A 2 6.23 8.73 10.31
CA GLU A 2 5.37 8.82 9.13
C GLU A 2 4.61 7.52 8.90
N ARG A 3 3.35 7.64 8.52
CA ARG A 3 2.48 6.51 8.15
C ARG A 3 2.10 6.59 6.69
N THR A 4 1.93 5.44 6.06
CA THR A 4 1.48 5.33 4.66
C THR A 4 0.53 4.17 4.49
N LEU A 5 -0.36 4.28 3.49
CA LEU A 5 -1.28 3.23 3.13
C LEU A 5 -0.73 2.40 1.98
N VAL A 6 -0.81 1.09 2.12
CA VAL A 6 -0.57 0.12 1.05
C VAL A 6 -1.83 -0.69 0.84
N LEU A 7 -2.24 -0.82 -0.41
CA LEU A 7 -3.31 -1.75 -0.79
C LEU A 7 -2.71 -2.89 -1.60
N LEU A 8 -2.98 -4.12 -1.18
CA LEU A 8 -2.75 -5.30 -2.01
C LEU A 8 -4.00 -5.47 -2.86
N LYS A 9 -3.85 -5.24 -4.15
CA LYS A 9 -4.96 -5.26 -5.10
C LYS A 9 -5.49 -6.67 -5.31
N PRO A 10 -6.67 -6.84 -5.93
CA PRO A 10 -7.24 -8.17 -6.15
C PRO A 10 -6.29 -9.17 -6.81
N ASP A 11 -5.46 -8.73 -7.74
CA ASP A 11 -4.48 -9.58 -8.41
C ASP A 11 -3.39 -10.10 -7.46
N ALA A 12 -2.89 -9.29 -6.54
CA ALA A 12 -1.93 -9.73 -5.53
C ALA A 12 -2.53 -10.80 -4.61
N VAL A 13 -3.78 -10.59 -4.18
CA VAL A 13 -4.51 -11.54 -3.33
C VAL A 13 -4.79 -12.84 -4.09
N GLN A 14 -5.34 -12.75 -5.30
CA GLN A 14 -5.70 -13.92 -6.12
C GLN A 14 -4.48 -14.75 -6.53
N ARG A 15 -3.34 -14.11 -6.79
CA ARG A 15 -2.10 -14.81 -7.13
C ARG A 15 -1.35 -15.38 -5.91
N GLY A 16 -1.86 -15.17 -4.68
CA GLY A 16 -1.22 -15.66 -3.47
C GLY A 16 0.10 -14.95 -3.15
N LEU A 17 0.25 -13.69 -3.55
CA LEU A 17 1.47 -12.90 -3.38
C LEU A 17 1.45 -11.98 -2.17
N SER A 18 0.34 -11.97 -1.42
CA SER A 18 0.18 -11.05 -0.28
C SER A 18 1.33 -11.16 0.73
N GLY A 19 1.70 -12.36 1.11
CA GLY A 19 2.79 -12.59 2.05
C GLY A 19 4.14 -12.09 1.54
N GLN A 20 4.44 -12.29 0.27
CA GLN A 20 5.69 -11.81 -0.34
C GLN A 20 5.77 -10.29 -0.38
N VAL A 21 4.68 -9.63 -0.73
CA VAL A 21 4.62 -8.16 -0.77
C VAL A 21 4.81 -7.58 0.63
N ILE A 22 4.08 -8.10 1.61
CA ILE A 22 4.19 -7.66 3.01
C ILE A 22 5.62 -7.87 3.52
N ALA A 23 6.19 -9.05 3.28
CA ALA A 23 7.54 -9.39 3.74
C ALA A 23 8.60 -8.44 3.18
N ARG A 24 8.50 -8.03 1.93
CA ARG A 24 9.44 -7.10 1.31
C ARG A 24 9.40 -5.72 1.94
N ILE A 25 8.22 -5.23 2.30
CA ILE A 25 8.06 -3.93 2.95
C ILE A 25 8.53 -4.01 4.41
N GLU A 26 8.12 -5.04 5.14
CA GLU A 26 8.59 -5.26 6.52
C GLU A 26 10.11 -5.41 6.61
N ALA A 27 10.73 -6.08 5.63
CA ALA A 27 12.17 -6.28 5.60
C ALA A 27 12.96 -4.96 5.52
N ARG A 28 12.34 -3.89 5.00
CA ARG A 28 12.93 -2.55 5.00
C ARG A 28 12.91 -1.89 6.39
N GLY A 29 12.23 -2.48 7.37
CA GLY A 29 12.14 -1.96 8.72
C GLY A 29 10.86 -1.22 9.06
N LEU A 30 9.94 -1.07 8.13
CA LEU A 30 8.65 -0.46 8.39
C LEU A 30 7.78 -1.36 9.26
N LYS A 31 7.02 -0.74 10.16
CA LYS A 31 6.17 -1.43 11.13
C LYS A 31 4.72 -1.43 10.65
N ILE A 32 4.07 -2.59 10.74
CA ILE A 32 2.62 -2.68 10.52
C ILE A 32 1.91 -2.10 11.74
N VAL A 33 1.06 -1.10 11.53
CA VAL A 33 0.25 -0.49 12.59
C VAL A 33 -1.25 -0.70 12.38
N GLY A 34 -1.65 -1.17 11.22
CA GLY A 34 -3.03 -1.57 10.92
C GLY A 34 -3.04 -2.48 9.70
N MET A 35 -3.93 -3.46 9.71
CA MET A 35 -4.09 -4.38 8.59
C MET A 35 -5.48 -4.99 8.61
N LYS A 36 -6.13 -5.01 7.45
CA LYS A 36 -7.42 -5.68 7.30
C LYS A 36 -7.64 -6.14 5.87
N MET A 37 -8.40 -7.22 5.74
CA MET A 37 -8.92 -7.68 4.47
C MET A 37 -10.34 -7.15 4.29
N LEU A 38 -10.66 -6.64 3.13
CA LEU A 38 -11.98 -6.10 2.83
C LEU A 38 -12.30 -6.23 1.35
N ARG A 39 -13.59 -6.17 1.04
CA ARG A 39 -14.06 -6.01 -0.33
C ARG A 39 -14.41 -4.54 -0.54
N MET A 40 -13.81 -3.91 -1.54
CA MET A 40 -14.19 -2.55 -1.89
C MET A 40 -15.58 -2.53 -2.53
N ASP A 41 -16.42 -1.61 -2.07
CA ASP A 41 -17.69 -1.29 -2.70
C ASP A 41 -17.57 -0.01 -3.53
N ARG A 42 -18.65 0.38 -4.21
CA ARG A 42 -18.65 1.59 -5.05
C ARG A 42 -18.45 2.87 -4.25
N ASP A 43 -18.97 2.94 -3.04
CA ASP A 43 -18.83 4.13 -2.17
C ASP A 43 -17.38 4.32 -1.77
N LEU A 44 -16.70 3.26 -1.35
CA LEU A 44 -15.30 3.28 -0.98
C LEU A 44 -14.41 3.61 -2.20
N CYS A 45 -14.73 3.04 -3.36
CA CYS A 45 -14.07 3.39 -4.63
C CYS A 45 -14.23 4.86 -4.97
N GLY A 46 -15.44 5.40 -4.80
CA GLY A 46 -15.72 6.81 -5.05
C GLY A 46 -14.88 7.74 -4.17
N LYS A 47 -14.68 7.38 -2.91
CA LYS A 47 -13.82 8.14 -1.99
C LYS A 47 -12.35 8.05 -2.35
N HIS A 48 -11.85 6.84 -2.65
CA HIS A 48 -10.44 6.60 -2.93
C HIS A 48 -10.02 7.13 -4.30
N TYR A 49 -10.88 6.98 -5.32
CA TYR A 49 -10.62 7.38 -6.70
C TYR A 49 -11.40 8.62 -7.13
N ALA A 50 -11.77 9.50 -6.21
CA ALA A 50 -12.59 10.69 -6.49
C ALA A 50 -12.03 11.55 -7.63
N ILE A 51 -10.71 11.68 -7.72
CA ILE A 51 -10.03 12.44 -8.78
C ILE A 51 -10.17 11.81 -10.17
N HIS A 52 -10.54 10.53 -10.25
CA HIS A 52 -10.70 9.79 -11.50
C HIS A 52 -12.16 9.66 -11.94
N GLU A 53 -13.10 10.07 -11.09
CA GLU A 53 -14.52 10.02 -11.40
C GLU A 53 -14.85 10.79 -12.68
N GLY A 54 -15.63 10.17 -13.56
CA GLY A 54 -15.97 10.74 -14.87
C GLY A 54 -14.93 10.52 -15.97
N LYS A 55 -13.74 9.99 -15.67
CA LYS A 55 -12.75 9.64 -16.69
C LYS A 55 -13.10 8.30 -17.36
N PRO A 56 -12.74 8.09 -18.64
CA PRO A 56 -13.11 6.86 -19.37
C PRO A 56 -12.66 5.56 -18.72
N PHE A 57 -11.51 5.55 -18.04
CA PHE A 57 -10.96 4.35 -17.38
C PHE A 57 -11.55 4.09 -16.00
N PHE A 58 -12.36 5.01 -15.44
CA PHE A 58 -12.86 4.89 -14.06
C PHE A 58 -13.72 3.64 -13.87
N GLN A 59 -14.62 3.33 -14.81
CA GLN A 59 -15.47 2.14 -14.70
C GLN A 59 -14.66 0.84 -14.70
N GLY A 60 -13.65 0.74 -15.57
CA GLY A 60 -12.75 -0.41 -15.60
C GLY A 60 -11.96 -0.56 -14.31
N LEU A 61 -11.50 0.54 -13.74
CA LEU A 61 -10.81 0.57 -12.45
C LEU A 61 -11.72 0.09 -11.32
N VAL A 62 -12.95 0.60 -11.24
CA VAL A 62 -13.94 0.18 -10.24
C VAL A 62 -14.28 -1.30 -10.39
N GLN A 63 -14.53 -1.76 -11.62
CA GLN A 63 -14.83 -3.16 -11.89
C GLN A 63 -13.69 -4.08 -11.42
N PHE A 64 -12.45 -3.72 -11.70
CA PHE A 64 -11.29 -4.51 -11.28
C PHE A 64 -11.14 -4.52 -9.76
N ILE A 65 -11.10 -3.36 -9.11
CA ILE A 65 -10.81 -3.26 -7.68
C ILE A 65 -11.91 -3.87 -6.80
N THR A 66 -13.16 -3.93 -7.30
CA THR A 66 -14.29 -4.54 -6.59
C THR A 66 -14.47 -6.02 -6.90
N SER A 67 -13.70 -6.57 -7.84
CA SER A 67 -13.89 -7.96 -8.33
C SER A 67 -13.52 -9.03 -7.31
N SER A 68 -12.66 -8.72 -6.34
CA SER A 68 -12.16 -9.65 -5.34
C SER A 68 -11.70 -8.88 -4.10
N PRO A 69 -11.57 -9.53 -2.93
CA PRO A 69 -11.03 -8.87 -1.75
C PRO A 69 -9.64 -8.29 -1.97
N ILE A 70 -9.37 -7.23 -1.23
CA ILE A 70 -8.05 -6.58 -1.12
C ILE A 70 -7.56 -6.64 0.31
N VAL A 71 -6.29 -6.33 0.52
CA VAL A 71 -5.73 -6.15 1.86
C VAL A 71 -5.24 -4.70 1.98
N ALA A 72 -5.71 -4.00 3.01
CA ALA A 72 -5.27 -2.65 3.34
C ALA A 72 -4.33 -2.72 4.53
N ILE A 73 -3.15 -2.11 4.39
CA ILE A 73 -2.12 -2.12 5.43
C ILE A 73 -1.62 -0.70 5.64
N VAL A 74 -1.51 -0.31 6.91
CA VAL A 74 -0.84 0.94 7.29
C VAL A 74 0.53 0.59 7.84
N PHE A 75 1.56 1.11 7.19
CA PHE A 75 2.95 0.99 7.62
C PHE A 75 3.42 2.30 8.25
N GLU A 76 4.27 2.18 9.26
CA GLU A 76 4.87 3.32 9.96
C GLU A 76 6.38 3.19 10.00
N GLY A 77 7.07 4.28 9.78
CA GLY A 77 8.51 4.34 9.90
C GLY A 77 9.11 5.61 9.32
N LEU A 78 10.42 5.65 9.28
CA LEU A 78 11.17 6.77 8.72
C LEU A 78 10.95 6.82 7.21
N ASN A 79 10.47 7.96 6.69
CA ASN A 79 10.20 8.17 5.26
C ASN A 79 9.30 7.08 4.65
N ALA A 80 8.26 6.66 5.37
CA ALA A 80 7.45 5.50 5.01
C ALA A 80 6.89 5.57 3.58
N VAL A 81 6.38 6.73 3.16
CA VAL A 81 5.83 6.90 1.80
C VAL A 81 6.89 6.59 0.74
N GLU A 82 8.05 7.22 0.83
CA GLU A 82 9.13 7.04 -0.15
C GLU A 82 9.70 5.62 -0.12
N VAL A 83 9.89 5.05 1.06
CA VAL A 83 10.38 3.68 1.22
C VAL A 83 9.45 2.67 0.59
N VAL A 84 8.14 2.80 0.83
CA VAL A 84 7.14 1.93 0.18
C VAL A 84 7.19 2.10 -1.33
N ARG A 85 7.18 3.31 -1.84
CA ARG A 85 7.17 3.56 -3.29
C ARG A 85 8.42 3.02 -3.98
N SER A 86 9.60 3.20 -3.39
CA SER A 86 10.84 2.64 -3.95
C SER A 86 10.86 1.11 -3.91
N THR A 87 10.26 0.52 -2.88
CA THR A 87 10.12 -0.94 -2.77
C THR A 87 9.13 -1.49 -3.80
N MET A 88 8.05 -0.77 -4.07
CA MET A 88 7.06 -1.15 -5.07
C MET A 88 7.60 -1.10 -6.50
N GLY A 89 8.42 -0.11 -6.79
CA GLY A 89 8.92 0.14 -8.15
C GLY A 89 7.97 0.97 -9.01
N ALA A 90 8.37 1.19 -10.27
CA ALA A 90 7.61 1.97 -11.24
C ALA A 90 6.20 1.41 -11.44
N THR A 91 5.24 2.30 -11.71
CA THR A 91 3.82 1.96 -11.89
C THR A 91 3.61 0.90 -12.97
N ASP A 92 4.33 1.02 -14.08
CA ASP A 92 4.36 0.00 -15.12
C ASP A 92 5.39 -1.09 -14.77
N PRO A 93 4.97 -2.33 -14.51
CA PRO A 93 5.89 -3.42 -14.20
C PRO A 93 6.97 -3.64 -15.25
N ALA A 94 6.65 -3.40 -16.53
CA ALA A 94 7.63 -3.54 -17.62
C ALA A 94 8.82 -2.56 -17.50
N LYS A 95 8.60 -1.45 -16.80
CA LYS A 95 9.62 -0.40 -16.57
C LYS A 95 10.19 -0.45 -15.14
N ALA A 96 9.63 -1.29 -14.27
CA ALA A 96 10.09 -1.41 -12.90
C ALA A 96 11.42 -2.16 -12.84
N GLN A 97 12.30 -1.70 -11.98
CA GLN A 97 13.61 -2.34 -11.81
C GLN A 97 13.49 -3.70 -11.15
N PRO A 98 14.32 -4.68 -11.55
CA PRO A 98 14.46 -5.93 -10.80
C PRO A 98 14.79 -5.64 -9.33
N GLY A 99 14.24 -6.45 -8.43
CA GLY A 99 14.35 -6.24 -6.98
C GLY A 99 13.20 -5.47 -6.38
N THR A 100 12.43 -4.75 -7.18
CA THR A 100 11.17 -4.14 -6.73
C THR A 100 10.02 -5.14 -6.80
N ILE A 101 8.94 -4.86 -6.07
CA ILE A 101 7.75 -5.73 -6.09
C ILE A 101 7.22 -5.88 -7.52
N ARG A 102 7.01 -4.78 -8.21
CA ARG A 102 6.47 -4.80 -9.58
C ARG A 102 7.46 -5.36 -10.59
N GLY A 103 8.76 -5.06 -10.42
CA GLY A 103 9.80 -5.58 -11.32
C GLY A 103 9.99 -7.08 -11.24
N ASP A 104 9.81 -7.66 -10.05
CA ASP A 104 9.96 -9.11 -9.85
C ASP A 104 8.66 -9.88 -10.08
N LEU A 105 7.50 -9.32 -9.75
CA LEU A 105 6.24 -10.05 -9.64
C LEU A 105 5.17 -9.59 -10.61
N GLY A 106 5.25 -8.37 -11.14
CA GLY A 106 4.28 -7.82 -12.08
C GLY A 106 4.66 -8.01 -13.53
N LEU A 107 3.69 -7.94 -14.43
CA LEU A 107 3.88 -8.05 -15.86
C LEU A 107 3.17 -6.93 -16.63
N ASP A 108 1.94 -6.60 -16.24
CA ASP A 108 1.05 -5.68 -16.94
C ASP A 108 0.67 -4.51 -16.02
N ILE A 109 0.65 -3.30 -16.56
CA ILE A 109 0.28 -2.08 -15.82
C ILE A 109 -1.15 -2.16 -15.23
N GLY A 110 -2.07 -2.82 -15.90
CA GLY A 110 -3.44 -3.04 -15.41
C GLY A 110 -3.54 -4.06 -14.28
N ARG A 111 -2.46 -4.79 -14.01
CA ARG A 111 -2.33 -5.80 -12.96
C ARG A 111 -1.01 -5.63 -12.24
N ASN A 112 -0.82 -4.45 -11.62
CA ASN A 112 0.45 -4.05 -11.02
C ASN A 112 0.52 -4.26 -9.51
N LEU A 113 -0.34 -5.10 -8.96
CA LEU A 113 -0.29 -5.74 -7.64
C LEU A 113 -0.61 -4.83 -6.45
N VAL A 114 -0.07 -3.65 -6.40
CA VAL A 114 -0.07 -2.83 -5.18
C VAL A 114 -0.39 -1.38 -5.49
N HIS A 115 -0.96 -0.71 -4.48
CA HIS A 115 -1.06 0.73 -4.40
C HIS A 115 -0.29 1.19 -3.16
N GLY A 116 0.43 2.29 -3.27
CA GLY A 116 1.04 3.00 -2.15
C GLY A 116 0.76 4.48 -2.27
N SER A 117 0.51 5.14 -1.15
CA SER A 117 0.28 6.58 -1.12
C SER A 117 1.44 7.33 -1.78
N ASP A 118 1.15 8.39 -2.50
CA ASP A 118 2.14 9.13 -3.29
C ASP A 118 2.75 10.33 -2.54
N SER A 119 2.16 10.71 -1.41
CA SER A 119 2.65 11.77 -0.55
C SER A 119 2.19 11.56 0.88
N ARG A 120 2.82 12.24 1.81
CA ARG A 120 2.43 12.22 3.22
C ARG A 120 1.00 12.74 3.40
N GLU A 121 0.64 13.82 2.71
CA GLU A 121 -0.70 14.40 2.76
C GLU A 121 -1.75 13.42 2.25
N ASN A 122 -1.52 12.80 1.10
CA ASN A 122 -2.43 11.81 0.54
C ASN A 122 -2.48 10.55 1.40
N ALA A 123 -1.38 10.14 2.02
CA ALA A 123 -1.34 9.01 2.94
C ALA A 123 -2.30 9.23 4.13
N GLU A 124 -2.29 10.40 4.74
CA GLU A 124 -3.18 10.73 5.85
C GLU A 124 -4.66 10.64 5.43
N LYS A 125 -4.99 11.17 4.25
CA LYS A 125 -6.35 11.10 3.70
C LYS A 125 -6.77 9.66 3.40
N GLU A 126 -5.91 8.90 2.72
CA GLU A 126 -6.20 7.52 2.34
C GLU A 126 -6.34 6.61 3.58
N ILE A 127 -5.49 6.77 4.58
CA ILE A 127 -5.61 6.03 5.84
C ILE A 127 -6.97 6.28 6.49
N SER A 128 -7.44 7.54 6.53
CA SER A 128 -8.74 7.88 7.12
C SER A 128 -9.92 7.31 6.34
N ILE A 129 -9.76 7.06 5.03
CA ILE A 129 -10.79 6.42 4.19
C ILE A 129 -10.91 4.92 4.53
N PHE A 130 -9.78 4.24 4.72
CA PHE A 130 -9.76 2.78 4.88
C PHE A 130 -9.78 2.30 6.33
N CYS A 131 -9.29 3.10 7.27
CA CYS A 131 -9.13 2.69 8.66
C CYS A 131 -9.73 3.71 9.62
N SER A 132 -10.41 3.21 10.67
CA SER A 132 -10.75 4.02 11.83
C SER A 132 -9.55 4.11 12.78
N ASP A 133 -9.57 5.07 13.70
CA ASP A 133 -8.51 5.23 14.70
C ASP A 133 -8.35 3.98 15.58
N GLU A 134 -9.45 3.26 15.84
CA GLU A 134 -9.46 2.03 16.63
C GLU A 134 -8.78 0.86 15.93
N GLU A 135 -8.64 0.91 14.60
CA GLU A 135 -7.97 -0.10 13.80
C GLU A 135 -6.46 0.14 13.66
N LEU A 136 -5.96 1.24 14.22
CA LEU A 136 -4.55 1.61 14.19
C LEU A 136 -3.94 1.49 15.59
N PHE A 137 -2.74 0.92 15.66
CA PHE A 137 -2.08 0.63 16.92
C PHE A 137 -0.76 1.38 17.03
N SER A 138 -0.48 1.91 18.23
CA SER A 138 0.84 2.44 18.58
C SER A 138 1.54 1.43 19.50
N TYR A 139 2.71 0.96 19.08
CA TYR A 139 3.50 0.03 19.87
C TYR A 139 4.97 0.14 19.49
N GLU A 140 5.84 -0.28 20.41
CA GLU A 140 7.29 -0.31 20.19
C GLU A 140 7.75 -1.74 19.92
N ARG A 141 8.83 -1.87 19.14
CA ARG A 141 9.50 -3.13 18.90
C ARG A 141 10.90 -3.07 19.52
N SER A 142 11.33 -4.15 20.12
CA SER A 142 12.68 -4.26 20.70
C SER A 142 13.79 -4.08 19.65
N LEU A 143 13.47 -4.32 18.38
CA LEU A 143 14.42 -4.19 17.26
C LEU A 143 14.50 -2.79 16.65
N ASP A 144 13.65 -1.85 17.07
CA ASP A 144 13.65 -0.49 16.49
C ASP A 144 15.02 0.20 16.52
N PRO A 145 15.82 0.10 17.60
CA PRO A 145 17.17 0.69 17.61
C PRO A 145 18.14 0.08 16.58
N TRP A 146 17.82 -1.08 16.03
CA TRP A 146 18.62 -1.77 15.00
C TRP A 146 18.18 -1.42 13.58
N ILE A 147 17.09 -0.66 13.45
CA ILE A 147 16.55 -0.21 12.16
C ILE A 147 16.90 1.25 11.92
N THR A 148 16.70 2.09 12.95
CA THR A 148 16.98 3.52 12.86
C THR A 148 17.81 3.97 14.04
N GLU A 149 18.73 4.90 13.78
CA GLU A 149 19.49 5.54 14.85
C GLU A 149 18.53 6.40 15.68
N THR A 150 18.56 6.22 16.99
CA THR A 150 17.84 7.10 17.91
C THR A 150 18.61 8.42 17.99
N LYS A 151 18.05 9.50 17.45
CA LYS A 151 18.62 10.82 17.67
C LYS A 151 18.32 11.19 19.11
N GLU A 152 19.36 11.31 19.93
CA GLU A 152 19.25 11.99 21.21
C GLU A 152 18.85 13.43 20.95
N ASN A 153 17.71 13.84 21.51
CA ASN A 153 17.26 15.24 21.48
C ASN A 153 18.06 16.07 22.50
#